data_6954d206845ea928be7816c676d427d5
#
_entry.id   6954d206845ea928be7816c676d427d5
#
_cell.length_a   1.000
_cell.length_b   1.000
_cell.length_c   1.000
_cell.angle_alpha   90.00
_cell.angle_beta   90.00
_cell.angle_gamma   90.00
#
_symmetry.space_group_name_H-M   'P 1'
#
loop_
_entity.id
_entity.type
_entity.pdbx_description
1 polymer ?
#
loop_
_entity_poly.entity_id
_entity_poly.type
_entity_poly.pdbx_seq_one_letter_code
_entity_poly.pdbx_strand_id
1 'polypeptide(L)'
;MMKMSILYSLFAVCSLAFCQCDKDGGSASGGNLPFELSVSQWNVPSQGATEEVDLQAPGEWKVKTDYIAGGERWLSVSKTSGAAGQHKLTLSAGNNPSNSTDREALLTVTCGNEQKTISVTQRTHEEVVPEQGRYDVKAGDTLLTVNVSANVAYQCSIVQEGNWIAQVQNKSAMETSSVRFQISANTDEQERTAVVKFTADNLAPTEITIVQAGQTAGKELTLFQLNIWEECGHNSTDGYSAFQSLVDQIVALEPDFATFCELYKNGDDMVMKKLVAALKERGLTYYAETGFGKGGGGARGLLSKYPIEETELINSWMFKGVCNVDGKRIAIYPSHSNYVYYSCYYPRGYNDGGGNSGWEKLPDGPNTDVSEILERNALSGRPESAREFVENAKKELDKGAIVILAGDLNEPSHLDWVESTKDMFEHNGCIVPWQTSLLLTESGFIDAFRQMYPDPATHPGLTWPVNNKGIPVSDLAWAAEADERDRIDYIYYYPDSRFSLVDIKMVGPTGTIVRGERVAADTQEPIIDQAGEHGRATTGDC
;
A
#
# COMPACT_ATOMS: atom_id res chain seq x y z
N MET A 1 24.05 -6.71 -46.26
CA MET A 1 23.91 -7.94 -47.06
C MET A 1 23.99 -9.13 -46.12
N MET A 2 22.85 -9.71 -45.79
CA MET A 2 22.73 -11.15 -45.52
C MET A 2 21.24 -11.46 -45.44
N LYS A 3 20.81 -12.33 -46.37
CA LYS A 3 19.42 -12.77 -46.52
C LYS A 3 19.12 -13.79 -45.43
N MET A 4 18.00 -13.68 -44.78
CA MET A 4 17.45 -14.71 -43.93
C MET A 4 16.17 -15.25 -44.54
N SER A 5 16.18 -16.54 -44.81
CA SER A 5 15.09 -17.25 -45.44
C SER A 5 14.05 -17.66 -44.42
N ILE A 6 12.80 -17.34 -44.69
CA ILE A 6 11.64 -17.79 -43.91
C ILE A 6 11.23 -19.16 -44.48
N LEU A 7 11.21 -20.18 -43.63
CA LEU A 7 10.62 -21.47 -43.94
C LEU A 7 9.18 -21.51 -43.43
N TYR A 8 8.24 -21.50 -44.38
CA TYR A 8 6.85 -21.90 -44.10
C TYR A 8 6.73 -23.41 -44.35
N SER A 9 6.36 -24.17 -43.33
CA SER A 9 5.92 -25.54 -43.51
C SER A 9 4.43 -25.59 -43.86
N LEU A 10 4.14 -25.81 -45.12
CA LEU A 10 2.82 -26.10 -45.61
C LEU A 10 2.52 -27.59 -45.36
N PHE A 11 1.53 -27.91 -44.54
CA PHE A 11 0.93 -29.23 -44.51
C PHE A 11 -0.03 -29.33 -45.68
N ALA A 12 0.37 -30.11 -46.69
CA ALA A 12 -0.49 -30.45 -47.81
C ALA A 12 -1.45 -31.57 -47.41
N VAL A 13 -2.73 -31.28 -47.42
CA VAL A 13 -3.77 -32.31 -47.37
C VAL A 13 -3.87 -32.93 -48.76
N CYS A 14 -3.57 -34.20 -48.86
CA CYS A 14 -3.64 -34.96 -50.07
C CYS A 14 -5.10 -35.40 -50.29
N SER A 15 -5.81 -34.70 -51.18
CA SER A 15 -7.12 -35.13 -51.65
C SER A 15 -6.95 -36.16 -52.77
N LEU A 16 -7.25 -37.40 -52.48
CA LEU A 16 -7.42 -38.43 -53.50
C LEU A 16 -8.82 -38.31 -54.12
N ALA A 17 -8.84 -37.76 -55.34
CA ALA A 17 -10.03 -37.85 -56.20
C ALA A 17 -10.04 -39.20 -56.93
N PHE A 18 -11.01 -40.01 -56.64
CA PHE A 18 -11.37 -41.13 -57.53
C PHE A 18 -12.51 -40.68 -58.42
N CYS A 19 -12.21 -40.51 -59.70
CA CYS A 19 -13.19 -40.39 -60.75
C CYS A 19 -13.31 -41.77 -61.39
N GLN A 20 -14.47 -42.39 -61.25
CA GLN A 20 -14.83 -43.48 -62.17
C GLN A 20 -16.31 -43.39 -62.54
N CYS A 21 -16.55 -43.01 -63.74
CA CYS A 21 -17.84 -43.25 -64.43
C CYS A 21 -17.88 -44.66 -64.96
N ASP A 22 -18.85 -45.42 -64.54
CA ASP A 22 -19.44 -46.41 -65.45
C ASP A 22 -20.96 -46.50 -65.21
N LYS A 23 -21.68 -46.43 -66.27
CA LYS A 23 -23.12 -46.72 -66.40
C LYS A 23 -23.28 -48.23 -66.38
N ASP A 24 -24.14 -48.73 -65.50
CA ASP A 24 -25.16 -49.67 -65.99
C ASP A 24 -26.20 -49.94 -64.92
N GLY A 25 -27.44 -50.01 -65.30
CA GLY A 25 -28.56 -50.25 -64.40
C GLY A 25 -28.59 -51.65 -63.83
N GLY A 26 -28.69 -51.70 -62.52
CA GLY A 26 -28.83 -52.92 -61.73
C GLY A 26 -29.50 -52.64 -60.42
N SER A 27 -30.59 -53.30 -60.16
CA SER A 27 -31.40 -53.35 -58.94
C SER A 27 -30.61 -53.24 -57.66
N ALA A 28 -30.98 -52.31 -56.79
CA ALA A 28 -30.38 -52.08 -55.50
C ALA A 28 -30.58 -53.32 -54.60
N SER A 29 -29.51 -54.10 -54.43
CA SER A 29 -29.33 -54.95 -53.27
C SER A 29 -28.83 -54.04 -52.10
N GLY A 30 -29.59 -53.93 -51.00
CA GLY A 30 -29.22 -53.16 -49.83
C GLY A 30 -27.92 -53.66 -49.21
N GLY A 31 -26.80 -53.05 -49.64
CA GLY A 31 -25.51 -53.16 -48.94
C GLY A 31 -25.68 -52.49 -47.58
N ASN A 32 -25.37 -53.23 -46.53
CA ASN A 32 -25.44 -52.72 -45.19
C ASN A 32 -24.37 -51.61 -45.04
N LEU A 33 -24.80 -50.34 -45.03
CA LEU A 33 -23.90 -49.21 -44.81
C LEU A 33 -23.21 -49.42 -43.47
N PRO A 34 -21.87 -49.24 -43.36
CA PRO A 34 -21.22 -49.29 -42.05
C PRO A 34 -21.70 -48.14 -41.17
N PHE A 35 -21.69 -48.36 -39.85
CA PHE A 35 -21.94 -47.27 -38.89
C PHE A 35 -20.61 -46.57 -38.60
N GLU A 36 -20.41 -45.35 -39.15
CA GLU A 36 -19.13 -44.64 -39.05
C GLU A 36 -19.33 -43.14 -38.77
N LEU A 37 -18.37 -42.58 -38.00
CA LEU A 37 -18.18 -41.16 -37.78
C LEU A 37 -16.79 -40.77 -38.27
N SER A 38 -16.68 -39.68 -38.97
CA SER A 38 -15.38 -39.15 -39.44
C SER A 38 -14.52 -38.56 -38.30
N VAL A 39 -15.13 -38.25 -37.15
CA VAL A 39 -14.47 -37.62 -35.99
C VAL A 39 -14.85 -38.39 -34.73
N SER A 40 -13.86 -38.71 -33.89
CA SER A 40 -14.05 -39.31 -32.56
C SER A 40 -13.66 -38.39 -31.42
N GLN A 41 -12.94 -37.31 -31.70
CA GLN A 41 -12.50 -36.31 -30.74
C GLN A 41 -12.46 -34.93 -31.41
N TRP A 42 -12.90 -33.89 -30.70
CA TRP A 42 -12.82 -32.52 -31.15
C TRP A 42 -12.31 -31.61 -30.02
N ASN A 43 -11.15 -30.97 -30.24
CA ASN A 43 -10.57 -29.98 -29.33
C ASN A 43 -10.95 -28.58 -29.82
N VAL A 44 -11.76 -27.91 -29.05
CA VAL A 44 -12.30 -26.59 -29.38
C VAL A 44 -11.42 -25.49 -28.80
N PRO A 45 -11.04 -24.46 -29.55
CA PRO A 45 -10.38 -23.30 -28.98
C PRO A 45 -11.31 -22.52 -28.04
N SER A 46 -10.75 -21.75 -27.11
CA SER A 46 -11.54 -20.99 -26.12
C SER A 46 -12.55 -20.03 -26.76
N GLN A 47 -12.23 -19.45 -27.92
CA GLN A 47 -13.10 -18.53 -28.66
C GLN A 47 -14.32 -19.21 -29.28
N GLY A 48 -14.38 -20.54 -29.27
CA GLY A 48 -15.38 -21.32 -29.98
C GLY A 48 -14.98 -21.66 -31.39
N ALA A 49 -15.64 -22.65 -31.95
CA ALA A 49 -15.45 -23.10 -33.33
C ALA A 49 -16.63 -23.94 -33.81
N THR A 50 -16.58 -24.33 -35.09
CA THR A 50 -17.47 -25.31 -35.68
C THR A 50 -16.67 -26.46 -36.31
N GLU A 51 -17.22 -27.68 -36.25
CA GLU A 51 -16.66 -28.90 -36.82
C GLU A 51 -17.68 -29.63 -37.66
N GLU A 52 -17.30 -30.06 -38.85
CA GLU A 52 -18.14 -30.90 -39.68
C GLU A 52 -17.84 -32.38 -39.48
N VAL A 53 -18.84 -33.16 -39.18
CA VAL A 53 -18.74 -34.60 -38.94
C VAL A 53 -19.56 -35.34 -39.97
N ASP A 54 -18.93 -36.19 -40.77
CA ASP A 54 -19.63 -37.11 -41.63
C ASP A 54 -20.09 -38.34 -40.82
N LEU A 55 -21.38 -38.58 -40.85
CA LEU A 55 -22.02 -39.75 -40.24
C LEU A 55 -22.56 -40.65 -41.31
N GLN A 56 -22.15 -41.91 -41.29
CA GLN A 56 -22.76 -42.97 -42.09
C GLN A 56 -23.50 -43.93 -41.16
N ALA A 57 -24.81 -44.09 -41.40
CA ALA A 57 -25.65 -44.86 -40.50
C ALA A 57 -26.46 -45.93 -41.29
N PRO A 58 -26.43 -47.21 -40.88
CA PRO A 58 -27.18 -48.29 -41.52
C PRO A 58 -28.70 -48.28 -41.20
N GLY A 59 -29.12 -47.50 -40.22
CA GLY A 59 -30.49 -47.40 -39.73
C GLY A 59 -30.82 -46.05 -39.16
N GLU A 60 -31.97 -45.93 -38.49
CA GLU A 60 -32.30 -44.74 -37.71
C GLU A 60 -31.27 -44.48 -36.64
N TRP A 61 -30.87 -43.22 -36.49
CA TRP A 61 -29.88 -42.80 -35.51
C TRP A 61 -30.35 -41.63 -34.66
N LYS A 62 -29.75 -41.50 -33.47
CA LYS A 62 -29.99 -40.41 -32.52
C LYS A 62 -28.66 -39.95 -31.92
N VAL A 63 -28.55 -38.64 -31.63
CA VAL A 63 -27.44 -38.06 -30.88
C VAL A 63 -27.92 -37.65 -29.51
N LYS A 64 -27.14 -38.00 -28.49
CA LYS A 64 -27.26 -37.53 -27.12
C LYS A 64 -26.00 -36.77 -26.77
N THR A 65 -26.14 -35.62 -26.12
CA THR A 65 -25.02 -34.84 -25.56
C THR A 65 -25.07 -34.95 -24.06
N ASP A 66 -24.00 -35.47 -23.47
CA ASP A 66 -23.78 -35.50 -22.01
C ASP A 66 -22.69 -34.48 -21.69
N TYR A 67 -23.02 -33.47 -20.85
CA TYR A 67 -22.08 -32.47 -20.38
C TYR A 67 -21.37 -32.99 -19.14
N ILE A 68 -20.02 -33.05 -19.18
CA ILE A 68 -19.17 -33.63 -18.13
C ILE A 68 -18.63 -32.53 -17.22
N ALA A 69 -18.18 -31.41 -17.83
CA ALA A 69 -17.63 -30.25 -17.11
C ALA A 69 -17.96 -28.93 -17.78
N GLY A 70 -17.89 -27.83 -17.04
CA GLY A 70 -18.01 -26.46 -17.57
C GLY A 70 -19.44 -26.02 -17.93
N GLY A 71 -20.46 -26.63 -17.35
CA GLY A 71 -21.86 -26.29 -17.53
C GLY A 71 -22.52 -26.96 -18.72
N GLU A 72 -23.76 -26.59 -19.02
CA GLU A 72 -24.59 -27.18 -20.08
C GLU A 72 -24.84 -26.18 -21.22
N ARG A 73 -25.28 -26.70 -22.37
CA ARG A 73 -25.75 -25.93 -23.54
C ARG A 73 -24.69 -25.09 -24.27
N TRP A 74 -23.40 -25.30 -24.00
CA TRP A 74 -22.33 -24.62 -24.73
C TRP A 74 -21.98 -25.25 -26.09
N LEU A 75 -22.45 -26.51 -26.31
CA LEU A 75 -22.24 -27.30 -27.52
C LEU A 75 -23.59 -27.56 -28.16
N SER A 76 -23.69 -27.34 -29.47
CA SER A 76 -24.87 -27.63 -30.27
C SER A 76 -24.52 -28.54 -31.45
N VAL A 77 -25.50 -29.32 -31.89
CA VAL A 77 -25.43 -30.23 -33.03
C VAL A 77 -26.55 -29.89 -34.00
N SER A 78 -26.23 -29.77 -35.28
CA SER A 78 -27.19 -29.34 -36.32
C SER A 78 -28.36 -30.31 -36.50
N LYS A 79 -28.18 -31.60 -36.22
CA LYS A 79 -29.20 -32.63 -36.26
C LYS A 79 -28.99 -33.62 -35.13
N THR A 80 -30.05 -33.97 -34.41
CA THR A 80 -30.02 -34.90 -33.27
C THR A 80 -30.61 -36.27 -33.60
N SER A 81 -31.15 -36.47 -34.82
CA SER A 81 -31.67 -37.77 -35.32
C SER A 81 -31.81 -37.75 -36.83
N GLY A 82 -31.89 -38.92 -37.45
CA GLY A 82 -32.16 -39.10 -38.86
C GLY A 82 -32.42 -40.56 -39.22
N ALA A 83 -32.76 -40.79 -40.52
CA ALA A 83 -32.93 -42.13 -41.08
C ALA A 83 -31.56 -42.72 -41.53
N ALA A 84 -31.58 -43.96 -41.99
CA ALA A 84 -30.43 -44.59 -42.64
C ALA A 84 -29.87 -43.73 -43.80
N GLY A 85 -28.53 -43.67 -43.94
CA GLY A 85 -27.87 -42.93 -45.01
C GLY A 85 -26.58 -42.22 -44.57
N GLN A 86 -26.09 -41.36 -45.44
CA GLN A 86 -24.98 -40.47 -45.19
C GLN A 86 -25.50 -39.09 -44.76
N HIS A 87 -24.94 -38.57 -43.68
CA HIS A 87 -25.32 -37.30 -43.10
C HIS A 87 -24.10 -36.44 -42.78
N LYS A 88 -24.27 -35.13 -42.89
CA LYS A 88 -23.34 -34.16 -42.32
C LYS A 88 -23.97 -33.56 -41.08
N LEU A 89 -23.20 -33.64 -39.96
CA LEU A 89 -23.52 -32.98 -38.73
C LEU A 89 -22.55 -31.81 -38.55
N THR A 90 -23.04 -30.65 -38.18
CA THR A 90 -22.22 -29.54 -37.76
C THR A 90 -22.28 -29.45 -36.24
N LEU A 91 -21.15 -29.58 -35.60
CA LEU A 91 -20.99 -29.28 -34.20
C LEU A 91 -20.60 -27.80 -34.07
N SER A 92 -21.18 -27.09 -33.11
CA SER A 92 -20.85 -25.70 -32.84
C SER A 92 -20.69 -25.45 -31.35
N ALA A 93 -19.54 -24.93 -30.95
CA ALA A 93 -19.29 -24.53 -29.60
C ALA A 93 -19.05 -23.01 -29.55
N GLY A 94 -19.76 -22.34 -28.63
CA GLY A 94 -19.56 -20.92 -28.37
C GLY A 94 -18.31 -20.63 -27.58
N ASN A 95 -17.98 -19.36 -27.39
CA ASN A 95 -16.87 -18.91 -26.55
C ASN A 95 -16.97 -19.49 -25.13
N ASN A 96 -15.84 -20.00 -24.56
CA ASN A 96 -15.71 -20.32 -23.14
C ASN A 96 -15.21 -19.09 -22.38
N PRO A 97 -16.07 -18.38 -21.63
CA PRO A 97 -15.65 -17.19 -20.88
C PRO A 97 -14.91 -17.51 -19.58
N SER A 98 -14.86 -18.80 -19.17
CA SER A 98 -14.16 -19.20 -17.94
C SER A 98 -12.65 -19.14 -18.15
N ASN A 99 -11.94 -18.53 -17.21
CA ASN A 99 -10.48 -18.53 -17.15
C ASN A 99 -9.91 -19.65 -16.24
N SER A 100 -10.77 -20.50 -15.68
CA SER A 100 -10.37 -21.54 -14.70
C SER A 100 -10.98 -22.91 -14.94
N THR A 101 -11.97 -23.03 -15.83
CA THR A 101 -12.69 -24.30 -16.01
C THR A 101 -12.80 -24.66 -17.49
N ASP A 102 -12.16 -25.74 -17.87
CA ASP A 102 -12.35 -26.35 -19.19
C ASP A 102 -13.78 -26.93 -19.29
N ARG A 103 -14.28 -26.98 -20.51
CA ARG A 103 -15.58 -27.60 -20.83
C ARG A 103 -15.34 -28.95 -21.47
N GLU A 104 -16.13 -29.92 -21.03
CA GLU A 104 -16.10 -31.27 -21.56
C GLU A 104 -17.50 -31.78 -21.83
N ALA A 105 -17.68 -32.39 -22.96
CA ALA A 105 -18.92 -33.07 -23.33
C ALA A 105 -18.65 -34.34 -24.14
N LEU A 106 -19.53 -35.30 -24.01
CA LEU A 106 -19.54 -36.52 -24.79
C LEU A 106 -20.82 -36.55 -25.67
N LEU A 107 -20.62 -36.57 -26.97
CA LEU A 107 -21.71 -36.85 -27.91
C LEU A 107 -21.74 -38.35 -28.16
N THR A 108 -22.89 -38.96 -27.92
CA THR A 108 -23.14 -40.37 -28.23
C THR A 108 -24.10 -40.47 -29.39
N VAL A 109 -23.64 -41.00 -30.51
CA VAL A 109 -24.50 -41.34 -31.66
C VAL A 109 -24.87 -42.80 -31.55
N THR A 110 -26.18 -43.10 -31.49
CA THR A 110 -26.71 -44.44 -31.39
C THR A 110 -27.45 -44.81 -32.66
N CYS A 111 -27.14 -45.97 -33.22
CA CYS A 111 -27.84 -46.54 -34.38
C CYS A 111 -28.17 -48.02 -34.08
N GLY A 112 -29.42 -48.33 -33.88
CA GLY A 112 -29.83 -49.66 -33.38
C GLY A 112 -29.20 -49.97 -32.03
N ASN A 113 -28.42 -51.05 -31.94
CA ASN A 113 -27.70 -51.47 -30.73
C ASN A 113 -26.25 -50.97 -30.67
N GLU A 114 -25.80 -50.28 -31.72
CA GLU A 114 -24.43 -49.77 -31.76
C GLU A 114 -24.34 -48.30 -31.33
N GLN A 115 -23.22 -47.94 -30.73
CA GLN A 115 -22.94 -46.58 -30.29
C GLN A 115 -21.54 -46.14 -30.76
N LYS A 116 -21.43 -44.90 -31.17
CA LYS A 116 -20.14 -44.22 -31.38
C LYS A 116 -20.14 -42.90 -30.67
N THR A 117 -18.97 -42.47 -30.23
CA THR A 117 -18.83 -41.28 -29.39
C THR A 117 -17.89 -40.26 -30.02
N ILE A 118 -18.14 -38.99 -29.77
CA ILE A 118 -17.23 -37.89 -30.01
C ILE A 118 -16.95 -37.22 -28.67
N SER A 119 -15.70 -37.25 -28.25
CA SER A 119 -15.25 -36.49 -27.07
C SER A 119 -14.97 -35.04 -27.49
N VAL A 120 -15.59 -34.08 -26.82
CA VAL A 120 -15.43 -32.65 -27.11
C VAL A 120 -14.84 -31.98 -25.88
N THR A 121 -13.67 -31.35 -26.02
CA THR A 121 -13.01 -30.59 -24.98
C THR A 121 -12.83 -29.15 -25.47
N GLN A 122 -13.19 -28.17 -24.64
CA GLN A 122 -12.94 -26.76 -24.92
C GLN A 122 -12.13 -26.15 -23.77
N ARG A 123 -10.99 -25.58 -24.09
CA ARG A 123 -10.10 -24.97 -23.09
C ARG A 123 -10.69 -23.71 -22.48
N THR A 124 -10.17 -23.34 -21.34
CA THR A 124 -10.39 -22.06 -20.67
C THR A 124 -10.03 -20.89 -21.57
N HIS A 125 -10.60 -19.72 -21.29
CA HIS A 125 -10.17 -18.48 -21.91
C HIS A 125 -8.76 -18.15 -21.41
N GLU A 126 -7.80 -18.12 -22.34
CA GLU A 126 -6.41 -17.76 -22.03
C GLU A 126 -6.30 -16.25 -21.90
N GLU A 127 -5.63 -15.78 -20.83
CA GLU A 127 -5.45 -14.35 -20.58
C GLU A 127 -4.15 -14.05 -19.82
N VAL A 128 -3.63 -12.84 -20.05
CA VAL A 128 -2.56 -12.22 -19.26
C VAL A 128 -2.97 -10.78 -18.99
N VAL A 129 -3.33 -10.49 -17.74
CA VAL A 129 -3.92 -9.21 -17.34
C VAL A 129 -3.09 -8.59 -16.21
N PRO A 130 -2.28 -7.55 -16.49
CA PRO A 130 -1.67 -6.72 -15.47
C PRO A 130 -2.73 -5.97 -14.67
N GLU A 131 -2.50 -5.76 -13.38
CA GLU A 131 -3.43 -5.08 -12.47
C GLU A 131 -3.76 -3.64 -12.93
N GLN A 132 -2.77 -2.96 -13.52
CA GLN A 132 -2.92 -1.60 -14.04
C GLN A 132 -2.24 -1.47 -15.41
N GLY A 133 -2.77 -0.60 -16.26
CA GLY A 133 -2.19 -0.29 -17.57
C GLY A 133 -1.10 0.80 -17.51
N ARG A 134 -1.01 1.53 -16.39
CA ARG A 134 -0.04 2.61 -16.17
C ARG A 134 0.41 2.67 -14.73
N TYR A 135 1.71 2.92 -14.55
CA TYR A 135 2.37 3.12 -13.27
C TYR A 135 3.17 4.42 -13.32
N ASP A 136 2.83 5.37 -12.46
CA ASP A 136 3.58 6.62 -12.30
C ASP A 136 4.50 6.46 -11.08
N VAL A 137 5.80 6.63 -11.28
CA VAL A 137 6.82 6.50 -10.25
C VAL A 137 7.60 7.79 -10.08
N LYS A 138 8.09 8.03 -8.86
CA LYS A 138 8.88 9.22 -8.53
C LYS A 138 10.24 9.20 -9.22
N ALA A 139 10.94 10.34 -9.21
CA ALA A 139 12.27 10.49 -9.79
C ALA A 139 13.35 9.62 -9.11
N GLY A 140 13.22 9.34 -7.81
CA GLY A 140 14.18 8.52 -7.05
C GLY A 140 14.25 7.05 -7.48
N ASP A 141 15.26 6.34 -6.99
CA ASP A 141 15.34 4.88 -7.11
C ASP A 141 14.12 4.22 -6.47
N THR A 142 13.58 3.20 -7.14
CA THR A 142 12.45 2.45 -6.60
C THR A 142 12.41 1.02 -7.09
N LEU A 143 11.77 0.16 -6.31
CA LEU A 143 11.40 -1.20 -6.70
C LEU A 143 9.89 -1.25 -6.96
N LEU A 144 9.50 -1.27 -8.23
CA LEU A 144 8.11 -1.38 -8.64
C LEU A 144 7.70 -2.85 -8.73
N THR A 145 6.59 -3.20 -8.10
CA THR A 145 5.95 -4.52 -8.23
C THR A 145 4.69 -4.38 -9.06
N VAL A 146 4.59 -5.17 -10.13
CA VAL A 146 3.43 -5.26 -11.02
C VAL A 146 2.78 -6.63 -10.83
N ASN A 147 1.56 -6.66 -10.32
CA ASN A 147 0.79 -7.89 -10.22
C ASN A 147 0.18 -8.23 -11.58
N VAL A 148 0.31 -9.50 -11.99
CA VAL A 148 -0.21 -10.01 -13.27
C VAL A 148 -1.06 -11.25 -13.01
N SER A 149 -2.33 -11.18 -13.37
CA SER A 149 -3.21 -12.35 -13.40
C SER A 149 -3.04 -13.05 -14.74
N ALA A 150 -2.61 -14.31 -14.75
CA ALA A 150 -2.44 -15.09 -15.96
C ALA A 150 -2.75 -16.56 -15.70
N ASN A 151 -3.44 -17.20 -16.66
CA ASN A 151 -3.68 -18.64 -16.65
C ASN A 151 -2.85 -19.40 -17.72
N VAL A 152 -1.93 -18.68 -18.36
CA VAL A 152 -0.95 -19.22 -19.32
C VAL A 152 0.43 -18.72 -19.00
N ALA A 153 1.44 -19.43 -19.44
CA ALA A 153 2.82 -18.99 -19.36
C ALA A 153 3.03 -17.76 -20.24
N TYR A 154 3.69 -16.74 -19.69
CA TYR A 154 3.99 -15.52 -20.42
C TYR A 154 5.45 -15.10 -20.24
N GLN A 155 5.90 -14.25 -21.15
CA GLN A 155 7.19 -13.57 -21.08
C GLN A 155 6.97 -12.08 -20.87
N CYS A 156 7.91 -11.47 -20.15
CA CYS A 156 7.92 -10.03 -19.93
C CYS A 156 9.15 -9.44 -20.65
N SER A 157 8.94 -8.38 -21.42
CA SER A 157 10.02 -7.64 -22.07
C SER A 157 9.82 -6.13 -21.89
N ILE A 158 10.94 -5.40 -21.77
CA ILE A 158 10.94 -3.95 -21.56
C ILE A 158 11.36 -3.29 -22.87
N VAL A 159 10.57 -2.32 -23.32
CA VAL A 159 10.87 -1.46 -24.48
C VAL A 159 11.13 -0.05 -23.95
N GLN A 160 12.37 0.40 -24.06
CA GLN A 160 12.80 1.69 -23.49
C GLN A 160 14.02 2.25 -24.22
N GLU A 161 14.27 3.54 -24.02
CA GLU A 161 15.56 4.16 -24.31
C GLU A 161 16.40 4.22 -23.02
N GLY A 162 17.63 3.72 -23.06
CA GLY A 162 18.54 3.67 -21.90
C GLY A 162 18.32 2.48 -20.95
N ASN A 163 19.13 2.40 -19.90
CA ASN A 163 19.16 1.26 -18.96
C ASN A 163 18.66 1.64 -17.54
N TRP A 164 17.63 2.47 -17.46
CA TRP A 164 17.14 2.97 -16.18
C TRP A 164 16.12 2.07 -15.49
N ILE A 165 15.59 1.07 -16.18
CA ILE A 165 14.65 0.09 -15.64
C ILE A 165 15.12 -1.32 -16.03
N ALA A 166 15.12 -2.23 -15.08
CA ALA A 166 15.49 -3.63 -15.28
C ALA A 166 14.53 -4.55 -14.53
N GLN A 167 14.18 -5.67 -15.16
CA GLN A 167 13.40 -6.70 -14.49
C GLN A 167 14.25 -7.43 -13.46
N VAL A 168 13.76 -7.55 -12.23
CA VAL A 168 14.37 -8.37 -11.18
C VAL A 168 13.87 -9.81 -11.35
N GLN A 169 14.78 -10.75 -11.59
CA GLN A 169 14.39 -12.16 -11.76
C GLN A 169 13.78 -12.72 -10.46
N ASN A 170 12.53 -13.15 -10.53
CA ASN A 170 11.91 -13.92 -9.47
C ASN A 170 12.37 -15.37 -9.54
N LYS A 171 12.86 -15.94 -8.44
CA LYS A 171 13.33 -17.35 -8.35
C LYS A 171 12.18 -18.36 -8.17
N SER A 172 10.93 -18.05 -8.47
CA SER A 172 9.83 -18.98 -8.29
C SER A 172 8.90 -18.99 -9.49
N ALA A 173 8.78 -20.15 -10.10
CA ALA A 173 7.70 -20.46 -11.03
C ALA A 173 6.46 -20.88 -10.22
N MET A 174 5.30 -20.41 -10.69
CA MET A 174 3.93 -20.79 -10.31
C MET A 174 3.31 -20.05 -9.12
N GLU A 175 2.18 -19.47 -9.45
CA GLU A 175 1.11 -18.82 -8.69
C GLU A 175 1.22 -17.29 -8.57
N THR A 176 0.18 -16.58 -9.07
CA THR A 176 0.00 -15.11 -9.10
C THR A 176 1.31 -14.36 -9.25
N SER A 177 1.77 -14.24 -10.47
CA SER A 177 3.10 -13.74 -10.72
C SER A 177 3.14 -12.23 -10.57
N SER A 178 3.81 -11.76 -9.56
CA SER A 178 4.27 -10.37 -9.56
C SER A 178 5.58 -10.28 -10.32
N VAL A 179 5.67 -9.31 -11.22
CA VAL A 179 6.91 -8.94 -11.90
C VAL A 179 7.48 -7.70 -11.21
N ARG A 180 8.76 -7.76 -10.84
CA ARG A 180 9.42 -6.64 -10.16
C ARG A 180 10.42 -5.96 -11.08
N PHE A 181 10.43 -4.62 -11.01
CA PHE A 181 11.32 -3.78 -11.79
C PHE A 181 12.13 -2.91 -10.86
N GLN A 182 13.45 -3.01 -10.93
CA GLN A 182 14.35 -2.02 -10.35
C GLN A 182 14.40 -0.82 -11.29
N ILE A 183 14.05 0.35 -10.78
CA ILE A 183 14.03 1.61 -11.50
C ILE A 183 15.07 2.53 -10.88
N SER A 184 16.08 2.92 -11.64
CA SER A 184 17.14 3.85 -11.20
C SER A 184 16.61 5.28 -11.13
N ALA A 185 17.22 6.12 -10.30
CA ALA A 185 16.86 7.54 -10.22
C ALA A 185 16.91 8.23 -11.59
N ASN A 186 15.90 9.05 -11.85
CA ASN A 186 15.89 9.98 -12.97
C ASN A 186 16.49 11.30 -12.52
N THR A 187 17.70 11.59 -12.96
CA THR A 187 18.41 12.83 -12.62
C THR A 187 18.09 13.99 -13.57
N ASP A 188 17.33 13.72 -14.63
CA ASP A 188 16.91 14.73 -15.60
C ASP A 188 15.61 15.42 -15.16
N GLU A 189 15.39 16.66 -15.53
CA GLU A 189 14.14 17.39 -15.25
C GLU A 189 12.94 16.85 -16.03
N GLN A 190 13.19 16.11 -17.11
CA GLN A 190 12.15 15.54 -17.97
C GLN A 190 11.71 14.17 -17.45
N GLU A 191 10.40 13.92 -17.51
CA GLU A 191 9.90 12.57 -17.30
C GLU A 191 10.42 11.60 -18.35
N ARG A 192 10.52 10.32 -18.00
CA ARG A 192 10.88 9.26 -18.92
C ARG A 192 9.91 8.09 -18.83
N THR A 193 9.72 7.43 -19.95
CA THR A 193 8.69 6.41 -20.11
C THR A 193 9.30 5.10 -20.60
N ALA A 194 8.83 3.99 -20.05
CA ALA A 194 9.08 2.65 -20.55
C ALA A 194 7.76 1.93 -20.81
N VAL A 195 7.74 1.09 -21.83
CA VAL A 195 6.63 0.17 -22.13
C VAL A 195 7.08 -1.23 -21.76
N VAL A 196 6.28 -1.92 -20.98
CA VAL A 196 6.49 -3.33 -20.66
C VAL A 196 5.45 -4.14 -21.39
N LYS A 197 5.90 -5.14 -22.15
CA LYS A 197 5.06 -6.05 -22.93
C LYS A 197 5.03 -7.42 -22.26
N PHE A 198 3.84 -7.92 -22.07
CA PHE A 198 3.56 -9.29 -21.67
C PHE A 198 3.10 -10.07 -22.88
N THR A 199 3.83 -11.11 -23.25
CA THR A 199 3.55 -11.94 -24.43
C THR A 199 3.34 -13.39 -24.02
N ALA A 200 2.31 -14.01 -24.56
CA ALA A 200 2.03 -15.42 -24.44
C ALA A 200 1.72 -16.00 -25.84
N ASP A 201 1.89 -17.32 -25.98
CA ASP A 201 1.57 -17.98 -27.25
C ASP A 201 0.09 -17.79 -27.60
N ASN A 202 -0.17 -17.45 -28.84
CA ASN A 202 -1.53 -17.23 -29.41
C ASN A 202 -2.35 -16.07 -28.80
N LEU A 203 -1.77 -15.23 -27.93
CA LEU A 203 -2.43 -14.03 -27.42
C LEU A 203 -1.82 -12.76 -28.01
N ALA A 204 -2.66 -11.76 -28.20
CA ALA A 204 -2.15 -10.42 -28.48
C ALA A 204 -1.35 -9.90 -27.27
N PRO A 205 -0.19 -9.26 -27.49
CA PRO A 205 0.58 -8.70 -26.39
C PRO A 205 -0.24 -7.71 -25.57
N THR A 206 -0.15 -7.82 -24.24
CA THR A 206 -0.67 -6.80 -23.32
C THR A 206 0.46 -5.87 -22.92
N GLU A 207 0.21 -4.58 -22.87
CA GLU A 207 1.23 -3.57 -22.57
C GLU A 207 0.83 -2.76 -21.36
N ILE A 208 1.84 -2.41 -20.56
CA ILE A 208 1.72 -1.38 -19.53
C ILE A 208 2.74 -0.28 -19.78
N THR A 209 2.43 0.92 -19.31
CA THR A 209 3.32 2.07 -19.37
C THR A 209 3.83 2.40 -17.97
N ILE A 210 5.14 2.55 -17.83
CA ILE A 210 5.78 3.03 -16.60
C ILE A 210 6.32 4.42 -16.92
N VAL A 211 5.84 5.42 -16.20
CA VAL A 211 6.29 6.83 -16.34
C VAL A 211 7.03 7.20 -15.07
N GLN A 212 8.31 7.52 -15.21
CA GLN A 212 9.09 8.06 -14.11
C GLN A 212 9.20 9.58 -14.24
N ALA A 213 8.77 10.27 -13.20
CA ALA A 213 8.90 11.72 -13.13
C ALA A 213 10.37 12.16 -13.30
N GLY A 214 10.57 13.33 -13.88
CA GLY A 214 11.87 13.99 -13.86
C GLY A 214 12.22 14.44 -12.45
N GLN A 215 13.51 14.54 -12.18
CA GLN A 215 13.98 15.20 -10.98
C GLN A 215 13.67 16.69 -11.13
N THR A 216 12.59 17.15 -10.52
CA THR A 216 12.47 18.59 -10.33
C THR A 216 13.69 19.02 -9.54
N ALA A 217 14.42 20.03 -10.02
CA ALA A 217 15.45 20.72 -9.24
C ALA A 217 14.75 21.43 -8.06
N GLY A 218 14.14 20.65 -7.20
CA GLY A 218 13.42 21.07 -6.00
C GLY A 218 14.42 21.24 -4.89
N LYS A 219 14.29 22.30 -4.13
CA LYS A 219 15.00 22.46 -2.88
C LYS A 219 14.49 21.39 -1.92
N GLU A 220 15.38 20.55 -1.44
CA GLU A 220 15.09 19.65 -0.34
C GLU A 220 14.98 20.46 0.95
N LEU A 221 13.93 20.24 1.71
CA LEU A 221 13.69 20.86 3.01
C LEU A 221 13.49 19.78 4.05
N THR A 222 14.08 19.96 5.20
CA THR A 222 13.96 19.01 6.32
C THR A 222 13.10 19.62 7.42
N LEU A 223 12.09 18.86 7.85
CA LEU A 223 11.29 19.16 9.04
C LEU A 223 11.60 18.15 10.13
N PHE A 224 11.94 18.63 11.31
CA PHE A 224 12.14 17.83 12.52
C PHE A 224 11.01 18.10 13.53
N GLN A 225 10.44 17.07 14.13
CA GLN A 225 9.43 17.19 15.17
C GLN A 225 9.95 16.53 16.45
N LEU A 226 9.78 17.19 17.60
CA LEU A 226 10.22 16.67 18.90
C LEU A 226 9.37 17.23 20.05
N ASN A 227 8.89 16.37 20.93
CA ASN A 227 8.48 16.76 22.28
C ASN A 227 9.75 16.87 23.15
N ILE A 228 9.99 18.00 23.82
CA ILE A 228 11.21 18.27 24.60
C ILE A 228 11.03 18.09 26.11
N TRP A 229 9.95 17.50 26.50
CA TRP A 229 9.59 17.14 27.87
C TRP A 229 9.88 18.24 28.90
N GLU A 230 8.86 19.02 29.23
CA GLU A 230 8.90 20.09 30.23
C GLU A 230 10.12 21.03 30.11
N GLU A 231 10.30 21.65 28.94
CA GLU A 231 11.37 22.62 28.65
C GLU A 231 12.80 22.03 28.76
N CYS A 232 13.00 20.79 28.40
CA CYS A 232 14.25 20.07 28.69
C CYS A 232 14.56 20.03 30.18
N GLY A 233 13.55 19.93 31.05
CA GLY A 233 13.70 19.97 32.50
C GLY A 233 14.32 18.70 33.10
N HIS A 234 14.37 17.61 32.33
CA HIS A 234 14.86 16.31 32.78
C HIS A 234 16.27 16.04 32.28
N ASN A 235 17.26 16.32 33.14
CA ASN A 235 18.65 16.01 32.85
C ASN A 235 18.94 14.53 33.07
N SER A 236 19.87 13.98 32.30
CA SER A 236 20.30 12.60 32.47
C SER A 236 20.95 12.38 33.87
N THR A 237 20.89 11.15 34.36
CA THR A 237 21.45 10.76 35.69
C THR A 237 22.94 10.98 35.83
N ASP A 238 23.68 11.09 34.74
CA ASP A 238 25.12 11.43 34.73
C ASP A 238 25.37 12.95 34.66
N GLY A 239 24.30 13.76 34.76
CA GLY A 239 24.37 15.22 34.82
C GLY A 239 24.51 15.91 33.48
N TYR A 240 24.32 15.20 32.35
CA TYR A 240 24.30 15.84 31.05
C TYR A 240 22.97 16.61 30.85
N SER A 241 23.08 17.82 30.35
CA SER A 241 21.92 18.68 30.17
C SER A 241 21.05 18.24 29.00
N ALA A 242 19.76 18.01 29.21
CA ALA A 242 18.79 17.75 28.14
C ALA A 242 18.76 18.90 27.12
N PHE A 243 18.87 20.15 27.57
CA PHE A 243 18.97 21.31 26.67
C PHE A 243 20.22 21.25 25.79
N GLN A 244 21.38 20.84 26.31
CA GLN A 244 22.59 20.69 25.49
C GLN A 244 22.41 19.57 24.46
N SER A 245 21.75 18.48 24.81
CA SER A 245 21.40 17.40 23.89
C SER A 245 20.53 17.91 22.75
N LEU A 246 19.52 18.73 23.05
CA LEU A 246 18.68 19.36 22.03
C LEU A 246 19.50 20.23 21.07
N VAL A 247 20.39 21.07 21.61
CA VAL A 247 21.29 21.90 20.78
C VAL A 247 22.15 21.03 19.86
N ASP A 248 22.79 20.00 20.40
CA ASP A 248 23.67 19.11 19.65
C ASP A 248 22.90 18.34 18.55
N GLN A 249 21.65 17.95 18.82
CA GLN A 249 20.78 17.29 17.84
C GLN A 249 20.40 18.22 16.70
N ILE A 250 20.00 19.46 16.99
CA ILE A 250 19.69 20.44 15.94
C ILE A 250 20.95 20.76 15.12
N VAL A 251 22.13 20.86 15.75
CA VAL A 251 23.40 21.05 15.02
C VAL A 251 23.73 19.86 14.12
N ALA A 252 23.44 18.64 14.55
CA ALA A 252 23.72 17.44 13.77
C ALA A 252 22.75 17.24 12.60
N LEU A 253 21.48 17.61 12.79
CA LEU A 253 20.43 17.46 11.77
C LEU A 253 20.33 18.66 10.83
N GLU A 254 20.66 19.84 11.31
CA GLU A 254 20.48 21.11 10.61
C GLU A 254 19.11 21.26 9.90
N PRO A 255 17.99 20.98 10.58
CA PRO A 255 16.69 20.99 9.91
C PRO A 255 16.34 22.39 9.39
N ASP A 256 15.62 22.48 8.28
CA ASP A 256 15.10 23.75 7.78
C ASP A 256 13.99 24.28 8.69
N PHE A 257 13.21 23.38 9.22
CA PHE A 257 12.14 23.64 10.19
C PHE A 257 12.22 22.63 11.34
N ALA A 258 11.90 23.08 12.55
CA ALA A 258 11.63 22.16 13.64
C ALA A 258 10.39 22.60 14.45
N THR A 259 9.57 21.63 14.83
CA THR A 259 8.42 21.83 15.72
C THR A 259 8.71 21.20 17.08
N PHE A 260 8.36 21.92 18.14
CA PHE A 260 8.59 21.46 19.49
C PHE A 260 7.31 21.50 20.32
N CYS A 261 7.17 20.52 21.20
CA CYS A 261 6.14 20.45 22.23
C CYS A 261 6.76 20.72 23.61
N GLU A 262 5.91 21.03 24.60
CA GLU A 262 6.27 21.19 26.01
C GLU A 262 7.33 22.26 26.31
N LEU A 263 7.27 23.37 25.62
CA LEU A 263 8.17 24.51 25.84
C LEU A 263 7.86 25.34 27.09
N TYR A 264 6.81 24.99 27.82
CA TYR A 264 6.27 25.85 28.87
C TYR A 264 6.19 25.16 30.22
N LYS A 265 6.98 25.63 31.14
CA LYS A 265 6.84 25.35 32.57
C LYS A 265 6.47 26.58 33.39
N ASN A 266 6.91 27.79 33.01
CA ASN A 266 6.79 29.01 33.79
C ASN A 266 6.26 30.25 33.05
N GLY A 267 5.74 30.15 31.85
CA GLY A 267 5.04 31.24 31.15
C GLY A 267 5.91 32.13 30.30
N ASP A 268 7.10 31.72 29.91
CA ASP A 268 7.95 32.45 28.99
C ASP A 268 8.50 31.57 27.86
N ASP A 269 8.93 32.23 26.79
CA ASP A 269 9.55 31.63 25.63
C ASP A 269 11.08 31.43 25.78
N MET A 270 11.54 31.29 27.01
CA MET A 270 12.96 31.29 27.32
C MET A 270 13.75 30.16 26.68
N VAL A 271 13.15 28.96 26.57
CA VAL A 271 13.84 27.83 25.93
C VAL A 271 14.13 28.13 24.46
N MET A 272 13.17 28.63 23.71
CA MET A 272 13.38 28.95 22.30
C MET A 272 14.40 30.08 22.10
N LYS A 273 14.38 31.11 22.95
CA LYS A 273 15.40 32.17 22.93
C LYS A 273 16.78 31.65 23.24
N LYS A 274 16.91 30.78 24.25
CA LYS A 274 18.18 30.13 24.59
C LYS A 274 18.67 29.23 23.45
N LEU A 275 17.76 28.47 22.84
CA LEU A 275 18.08 27.60 21.71
C LEU A 275 18.63 28.40 20.53
N VAL A 276 17.95 29.45 20.10
CA VAL A 276 18.42 30.33 19.01
C VAL A 276 19.80 30.93 19.34
N ALA A 277 20.00 31.37 20.58
CA ALA A 277 21.30 31.92 21.00
C ALA A 277 22.40 30.85 20.95
N ALA A 278 22.16 29.66 21.49
CA ALA A 278 23.14 28.57 21.51
C ALA A 278 23.46 28.08 20.07
N LEU A 279 22.46 27.99 19.19
CA LEU A 279 22.67 27.65 17.78
C LEU A 279 23.50 28.71 17.06
N LYS A 280 23.28 29.98 17.37
CA LYS A 280 24.10 31.08 16.82
C LYS A 280 25.56 30.97 17.25
N GLU A 281 25.84 30.57 18.48
CA GLU A 281 27.21 30.31 18.94
C GLU A 281 27.88 29.13 18.21
N ARG A 282 27.08 28.21 17.68
CA ARG A 282 27.51 27.11 16.82
C ARG A 282 27.57 27.48 15.34
N GLY A 283 27.33 28.74 14.96
CA GLY A 283 27.38 29.24 13.58
C GLY A 283 26.10 29.06 12.77
N LEU A 284 25.01 28.62 13.40
CA LEU A 284 23.71 28.41 12.76
C LEU A 284 22.77 29.59 13.03
N THR A 285 22.06 30.03 12.00
CA THR A 285 21.08 31.11 12.13
C THR A 285 19.67 30.56 11.98
N TYR A 286 18.86 30.76 13.03
CA TYR A 286 17.46 30.37 13.05
C TYR A 286 16.57 31.51 13.55
N TYR A 287 15.32 31.49 13.09
CA TYR A 287 14.20 32.26 13.64
C TYR A 287 13.36 31.33 14.49
N ALA A 288 12.70 31.86 15.51
CA ALA A 288 11.84 31.07 16.37
C ALA A 288 10.60 31.85 16.81
N GLU A 289 9.49 31.16 16.87
CA GLU A 289 8.21 31.66 17.41
C GLU A 289 7.56 30.60 18.30
N THR A 290 6.74 31.08 19.26
CA THR A 290 6.04 30.21 20.20
C THR A 290 4.56 30.54 20.25
N GLY A 291 3.73 29.51 20.39
CA GLY A 291 2.30 29.63 20.59
C GLY A 291 1.90 29.21 22.00
N PHE A 292 1.33 30.13 22.78
CA PHE A 292 0.82 29.86 24.13
C PHE A 292 -0.69 29.68 24.13
N GLY A 293 -1.19 28.51 24.56
CA GLY A 293 -2.61 28.27 24.76
C GLY A 293 -3.12 28.88 26.07
N LYS A 294 -4.41 29.23 26.10
CA LYS A 294 -5.09 29.55 27.35
C LYS A 294 -5.46 28.24 28.05
N GLY A 295 -5.04 28.06 29.32
CA GLY A 295 -5.47 26.91 30.12
C GLY A 295 -4.42 25.82 30.41
N GLY A 296 -3.14 26.11 30.26
CA GLY A 296 -2.07 25.24 30.79
C GLY A 296 -1.60 24.09 29.89
N GLY A 297 -2.09 24.01 28.67
CA GLY A 297 -1.52 23.07 27.70
C GLY A 297 -0.24 23.59 27.07
N GLY A 298 0.90 23.44 27.68
CA GLY A 298 2.24 23.80 27.27
C GLY A 298 2.43 24.65 26.00
N ALA A 299 3.52 25.36 25.89
CA ALA A 299 3.81 26.09 24.66
C ALA A 299 4.32 25.13 23.57
N ARG A 300 4.06 25.49 22.34
CA ARG A 300 4.61 24.86 21.11
C ARG A 300 5.53 25.84 20.44
N GLY A 301 6.58 25.35 19.83
CA GLY A 301 7.58 26.16 19.14
C GLY A 301 7.73 25.81 17.68
N LEU A 302 8.02 26.81 16.89
CA LEU A 302 8.52 26.66 15.52
C LEU A 302 9.91 27.29 15.44
N LEU A 303 10.89 26.48 15.04
CA LEU A 303 12.23 26.92 14.66
C LEU A 303 12.34 26.86 13.15
N SER A 304 12.95 27.86 12.53
CA SER A 304 13.02 27.95 11.07
C SER A 304 14.32 28.62 10.61
N LYS A 305 14.95 28.10 9.56
CA LYS A 305 16.04 28.81 8.85
C LYS A 305 15.52 30.03 8.07
N TYR A 306 14.21 30.10 7.85
CA TYR A 306 13.55 31.18 7.12
C TYR A 306 12.80 32.10 8.07
N PRO A 307 12.67 33.41 7.79
CA PRO A 307 11.84 34.29 8.58
C PRO A 307 10.42 33.76 8.73
N ILE A 308 9.90 33.79 9.95
CA ILE A 308 8.50 33.46 10.24
C ILE A 308 7.72 34.78 10.08
N GLU A 309 6.93 34.88 9.00
CA GLU A 309 6.28 36.13 8.59
C GLU A 309 4.95 36.35 9.30
N GLU A 310 4.25 35.26 9.62
CA GLU A 310 2.94 35.31 10.26
C GLU A 310 2.84 34.23 11.34
N THR A 311 2.16 34.54 12.43
CA THR A 311 1.79 33.58 13.47
C THR A 311 0.31 33.74 13.85
N GLU A 312 -0.35 32.64 14.17
CA GLU A 312 -1.74 32.64 14.62
C GLU A 312 -1.96 31.51 15.63
N LEU A 313 -2.56 31.84 16.79
CA LEU A 313 -2.99 30.82 17.73
C LEU A 313 -4.31 30.22 17.22
N ILE A 314 -4.33 28.92 16.94
CA ILE A 314 -5.51 28.23 16.44
C ILE A 314 -6.42 27.86 17.62
N ASN A 315 -5.85 27.21 18.61
CA ASN A 315 -6.54 26.81 19.84
C ASN A 315 -5.53 26.60 20.98
N SER A 316 -5.97 26.01 22.10
CA SER A 316 -5.10 25.74 23.26
C SER A 316 -3.97 24.74 23.00
N TRP A 317 -4.04 24.00 21.90
CA TRP A 317 -3.16 22.88 21.58
C TRP A 317 -2.29 23.11 20.34
N MET A 318 -2.55 24.19 19.59
CA MET A 318 -1.94 24.38 18.28
C MET A 318 -1.78 25.85 17.92
N PHE A 319 -0.68 26.20 17.28
CA PHE A 319 -0.53 27.47 16.59
C PHE A 319 0.01 27.26 15.17
N LYS A 320 -0.06 28.30 14.38
CA LYS A 320 0.44 28.32 13.01
C LYS A 320 1.59 29.29 12.89
N GLY A 321 2.67 28.89 12.26
CA GLY A 321 3.72 29.77 11.73
C GLY A 321 3.79 29.68 10.21
N VAL A 322 4.00 30.80 9.55
CA VAL A 322 4.08 30.87 8.10
C VAL A 322 5.43 31.42 7.67
N CYS A 323 6.09 30.69 6.77
CA CYS A 323 7.34 31.09 6.17
C CYS A 323 7.20 31.19 4.65
N ASN A 324 8.06 32.01 4.02
CA ASN A 324 8.20 32.05 2.57
C ASN A 324 9.55 31.41 2.19
N VAL A 325 9.50 30.36 1.38
CA VAL A 325 10.69 29.69 0.86
C VAL A 325 10.67 29.74 -0.66
N ASP A 326 11.55 30.52 -1.23
CA ASP A 326 11.67 30.70 -2.68
C ASP A 326 10.33 31.02 -3.37
N GLY A 327 9.56 31.94 -2.75
CA GLY A 327 8.25 32.37 -3.24
C GLY A 327 7.10 31.42 -2.92
N LYS A 328 7.36 30.30 -2.23
CA LYS A 328 6.32 29.36 -1.78
C LYS A 328 5.94 29.66 -0.34
N ARG A 329 4.66 29.90 -0.10
CA ARG A 329 4.08 30.04 1.24
C ARG A 329 4.00 28.66 1.89
N ILE A 330 4.61 28.48 3.05
CA ILE A 330 4.59 27.24 3.84
C ILE A 330 3.97 27.56 5.19
N ALA A 331 2.83 26.95 5.50
CA ALA A 331 2.14 27.06 6.78
C ALA A 331 2.41 25.79 7.60
N ILE A 332 3.11 25.93 8.72
CA ILE A 332 3.46 24.85 9.63
C ILE A 332 2.67 25.04 10.92
N TYR A 333 2.09 23.94 11.40
CA TYR A 333 1.24 23.92 12.59
C TYR A 333 1.89 23.04 13.65
N PRO A 334 2.74 23.59 14.53
CA PRO A 334 3.19 22.91 15.73
C PRO A 334 2.02 22.58 16.64
N SER A 335 1.89 21.33 17.04
CA SER A 335 0.77 20.82 17.84
C SER A 335 1.27 20.05 19.06
N HIS A 336 0.56 20.21 20.18
CA HIS A 336 0.69 19.33 21.35
C HIS A 336 -0.70 19.15 21.94
N SER A 337 -1.28 17.99 21.74
CA SER A 337 -2.64 17.69 22.18
C SER A 337 -2.72 17.29 23.65
N ASN A 338 -3.93 17.21 24.16
CA ASN A 338 -4.21 16.86 25.55
C ASN A 338 -3.77 15.40 25.83
N TYR A 339 -2.92 15.18 26.83
CA TYR A 339 -2.48 13.87 27.28
C TYR A 339 -3.51 13.13 28.15
N VAL A 340 -4.47 13.86 28.74
CA VAL A 340 -5.54 13.30 29.58
C VAL A 340 -6.62 12.66 28.71
N TYR A 341 -7.35 11.69 29.25
CA TYR A 341 -8.26 10.81 28.51
C TYR A 341 -7.49 9.98 27.46
N TYR A 342 -6.33 9.46 27.85
CA TYR A 342 -5.49 8.61 27.01
C TYR A 342 -6.06 7.20 26.95
N SER A 343 -7.22 7.07 26.29
CA SER A 343 -8.09 5.88 26.37
C SER A 343 -7.52 4.64 25.69
N CYS A 344 -6.40 4.72 24.98
CA CYS A 344 -5.64 3.56 24.51
C CYS A 344 -5.07 2.72 25.67
N TYR A 345 -5.10 3.21 26.89
CA TYR A 345 -4.74 2.42 28.08
C TYR A 345 -5.85 1.47 28.54
N TYR A 346 -7.10 1.68 28.16
CA TYR A 346 -8.21 0.79 28.53
C TYR A 346 -7.99 -0.67 28.06
N PRO A 347 -7.63 -0.94 26.81
CA PRO A 347 -7.29 -2.30 26.41
C PRO A 347 -6.12 -2.92 27.19
N ARG A 348 -5.23 -2.08 27.72
CA ARG A 348 -4.07 -2.48 28.52
C ARG A 348 -4.39 -2.66 30.01
N GLY A 349 -5.63 -2.43 30.41
CA GLY A 349 -6.09 -2.59 31.78
C GLY A 349 -5.76 -1.43 32.70
N TYR A 350 -5.61 -0.22 32.17
CA TYR A 350 -5.33 1.00 32.94
C TYR A 350 -6.37 2.10 32.68
N ASN A 351 -6.50 2.98 33.68
CA ASN A 351 -7.25 4.21 33.54
C ASN A 351 -6.56 5.18 32.55
N ASP A 352 -7.33 6.13 32.03
CA ASP A 352 -6.92 7.07 30.97
C ASP A 352 -6.49 8.46 31.49
N GLY A 353 -6.29 8.62 32.80
CA GLY A 353 -5.98 9.90 33.44
C GLY A 353 -7.11 10.91 33.44
N GLY A 354 -8.28 10.58 32.88
CA GLY A 354 -9.42 11.49 32.76
C GLY A 354 -10.26 11.60 34.03
N GLY A 355 -10.76 12.80 34.30
CA GLY A 355 -11.51 13.07 35.52
C GLY A 355 -10.59 13.08 36.75
N ASN A 356 -10.83 12.20 37.70
CA ASN A 356 -9.98 11.99 38.89
C ASN A 356 -9.42 10.55 38.93
N SER A 357 -9.37 9.88 37.78
CA SER A 357 -9.07 8.45 37.73
C SER A 357 -7.57 8.11 37.84
N GLY A 358 -6.67 9.08 37.59
CA GLY A 358 -5.22 8.79 37.52
C GLY A 358 -4.87 7.78 36.42
N TRP A 359 -3.74 7.09 36.62
CA TRP A 359 -3.18 6.07 35.71
C TRP A 359 -3.13 4.67 36.35
N GLU A 360 -4.00 4.42 37.32
CA GLU A 360 -4.03 3.15 38.04
C GLU A 360 -4.66 2.04 37.17
N LYS A 361 -4.34 0.81 37.55
CA LYS A 361 -4.97 -0.38 36.94
C LYS A 361 -6.49 -0.36 37.08
N LEU A 362 -7.18 -0.78 36.07
CA LEU A 362 -8.60 -1.05 36.12
C LEU A 362 -8.89 -2.26 37.02
N PRO A 363 -9.88 -2.18 37.94
CA PRO A 363 -10.15 -3.24 38.89
C PRO A 363 -10.59 -4.55 38.22
N ASP A 364 -11.26 -4.45 37.08
CA ASP A 364 -11.82 -5.58 36.31
C ASP A 364 -10.88 -6.03 35.16
N GLY A 365 -9.67 -5.47 35.08
CA GLY A 365 -8.71 -5.77 34.02
C GLY A 365 -8.97 -5.01 32.71
N PRO A 366 -8.42 -5.47 31.58
CA PRO A 366 -8.54 -4.81 30.28
C PRO A 366 -9.98 -4.57 29.86
N ASN A 367 -10.26 -3.34 29.39
CA ASN A 367 -11.53 -2.98 28.77
C ASN A 367 -11.34 -2.85 27.25
N THR A 368 -11.98 -3.71 26.49
CA THR A 368 -11.88 -3.79 25.03
C THR A 368 -13.14 -3.30 24.31
N ASP A 369 -14.04 -2.61 25.00
CA ASP A 369 -15.21 -1.98 24.38
C ASP A 369 -14.78 -0.73 23.58
N VAL A 370 -14.67 -0.89 22.28
CA VAL A 370 -14.24 0.17 21.36
C VAL A 370 -15.16 1.38 21.41
N SER A 371 -16.46 1.18 21.68
CA SER A 371 -17.42 2.30 21.79
C SER A 371 -17.09 3.16 23.01
N GLU A 372 -16.87 2.53 24.15
CA GLU A 372 -16.50 3.23 25.38
C GLU A 372 -15.13 3.90 25.26
N ILE A 373 -14.14 3.22 24.65
CA ILE A 373 -12.83 3.80 24.36
C ILE A 373 -12.94 5.10 23.57
N LEU A 374 -13.75 5.11 22.51
CA LEU A 374 -13.94 6.29 21.65
C LEU A 374 -14.76 7.41 22.35
N GLU A 375 -15.74 7.05 23.16
CA GLU A 375 -16.48 8.03 23.97
C GLU A 375 -15.55 8.72 24.97
N ARG A 376 -14.68 7.97 25.62
CA ARG A 376 -13.66 8.51 26.53
C ARG A 376 -12.65 9.37 25.79
N ASN A 377 -12.16 8.90 24.62
CA ASN A 377 -11.24 9.65 23.79
C ASN A 377 -11.80 11.02 23.38
N ALA A 378 -13.08 11.09 23.04
CA ALA A 378 -13.74 12.34 22.66
C ALA A 378 -13.72 13.41 23.78
N LEU A 379 -13.70 12.99 25.05
CA LEU A 379 -13.63 13.91 26.20
C LEU A 379 -12.29 14.65 26.31
N SER A 380 -11.26 14.18 25.63
CA SER A 380 -9.95 14.82 25.57
C SER A 380 -9.98 16.18 24.86
N GLY A 381 -10.94 16.39 23.92
CA GLY A 381 -10.98 17.52 23.02
C GLY A 381 -10.03 17.44 21.82
N ARG A 382 -9.24 16.35 21.68
CA ARG A 382 -8.34 16.16 20.55
C ARG A 382 -9.03 16.16 19.18
N PRO A 383 -10.16 15.43 19.00
CA PRO A 383 -10.88 15.48 17.72
C PRO A 383 -11.41 16.87 17.38
N GLU A 384 -11.83 17.67 18.38
CA GLU A 384 -12.27 19.05 18.15
C GLU A 384 -11.12 19.95 17.72
N SER A 385 -9.97 19.83 18.39
CA SER A 385 -8.75 20.56 18.01
C SER A 385 -8.33 20.26 16.57
N ALA A 386 -8.47 19.00 16.13
CA ALA A 386 -8.20 18.61 14.75
C ALA A 386 -9.20 19.24 13.75
N ARG A 387 -10.48 19.38 14.11
CA ARG A 387 -11.47 20.10 13.26
C ARG A 387 -11.09 21.56 13.09
N GLU A 388 -10.75 22.25 14.19
CA GLU A 388 -10.31 23.64 14.14
C GLU A 388 -9.05 23.81 13.29
N PHE A 389 -8.11 22.86 13.36
CA PHE A 389 -6.96 22.81 12.47
C PHE A 389 -7.40 22.71 10.99
N VAL A 390 -8.23 21.73 10.65
CA VAL A 390 -8.69 21.51 9.28
C VAL A 390 -9.38 22.76 8.72
N GLU A 391 -10.20 23.43 9.53
CA GLU A 391 -10.86 24.68 9.13
C GLU A 391 -9.87 25.82 8.87
N ASN A 392 -8.82 25.95 9.70
CA ASN A 392 -7.81 26.96 9.50
C ASN A 392 -6.89 26.61 8.30
N ALA A 393 -6.52 25.34 8.17
CA ALA A 393 -5.71 24.83 7.08
C ALA A 393 -6.35 25.10 5.71
N LYS A 394 -7.67 24.92 5.58
CA LYS A 394 -8.41 25.26 4.34
C LYS A 394 -8.19 26.72 3.93
N LYS A 395 -8.16 27.65 4.87
CA LYS A 395 -7.91 29.07 4.58
C LYS A 395 -6.49 29.30 4.06
N GLU A 396 -5.51 28.53 4.53
CA GLU A 396 -4.13 28.61 4.04
C GLU A 396 -3.98 27.92 2.67
N LEU A 397 -4.66 26.81 2.44
CA LEU A 397 -4.73 26.16 1.13
C LEU A 397 -5.35 27.08 0.08
N ASP A 398 -6.40 27.82 0.41
CA ASP A 398 -7.02 28.82 -0.47
C ASP A 398 -6.07 29.98 -0.83
N LYS A 399 -5.08 30.26 0.04
CA LYS A 399 -3.99 31.22 -0.23
C LYS A 399 -2.85 30.58 -1.03
N GLY A 400 -2.94 29.30 -1.39
CA GLY A 400 -1.91 28.56 -2.09
C GLY A 400 -0.74 28.14 -1.21
N ALA A 401 -0.92 28.01 0.10
CA ALA A 401 0.12 27.52 0.99
C ALA A 401 0.29 26.01 0.89
N ILE A 402 1.54 25.56 1.08
CA ILE A 402 1.84 24.17 1.48
C ILE A 402 1.54 24.08 2.96
N VAL A 403 0.72 23.11 3.37
CA VAL A 403 0.25 22.98 4.76
C VAL A 403 0.80 21.72 5.40
N ILE A 404 1.43 21.88 6.56
CA ILE A 404 2.04 20.79 7.34
C ILE A 404 1.61 20.92 8.81
N LEU A 405 1.13 19.84 9.39
CA LEU A 405 0.90 19.67 10.84
C LEU A 405 1.99 18.78 11.39
N ALA A 406 2.65 19.18 12.47
CA ALA A 406 3.65 18.35 13.12
C ALA A 406 3.60 18.52 14.64
N GLY A 407 3.62 17.41 15.37
CA GLY A 407 3.59 17.46 16.83
C GLY A 407 3.15 16.15 17.46
N ASP A 408 3.15 16.17 18.77
CA ASP A 408 2.59 15.14 19.62
C ASP A 408 1.06 15.31 19.71
N LEU A 409 0.34 14.36 19.16
CA LEU A 409 -1.12 14.37 19.19
C LEU A 409 -1.71 13.64 20.40
N ASN A 410 -0.88 12.99 21.20
CA ASN A 410 -1.29 12.22 22.39
C ASN A 410 -2.48 11.27 22.11
N GLU A 411 -2.52 10.72 20.90
CA GLU A 411 -3.51 9.75 20.45
C GLU A 411 -2.88 8.84 19.40
N PRO A 412 -3.02 7.51 19.49
CA PRO A 412 -2.60 6.61 18.44
C PRO A 412 -3.31 6.89 17.11
N SER A 413 -2.82 6.31 16.00
CA SER A 413 -3.47 6.44 14.71
C SER A 413 -4.42 5.28 14.43
N HIS A 414 -5.56 5.58 13.77
CA HIS A 414 -6.43 4.55 13.21
C HIS A 414 -5.72 3.68 12.13
N LEU A 415 -4.60 4.18 11.58
CA LEU A 415 -3.75 3.42 10.66
C LEU A 415 -2.79 2.45 11.37
N ASP A 416 -2.69 2.55 12.69
CA ASP A 416 -1.79 1.75 13.51
C ASP A 416 -2.54 0.68 14.32
N TRP A 417 -3.79 0.95 14.71
CA TRP A 417 -4.65 0.01 15.44
C TRP A 417 -5.58 -0.73 14.49
N VAL A 418 -5.01 -1.62 13.69
CA VAL A 418 -5.68 -2.35 12.60
C VAL A 418 -5.63 -3.86 12.80
N GLU A 419 -6.22 -4.62 11.88
CA GLU A 419 -6.29 -6.09 11.97
C GLU A 419 -4.91 -6.75 12.16
N SER A 420 -3.87 -6.24 11.50
CA SER A 420 -2.51 -6.81 11.59
C SER A 420 -1.80 -6.52 12.91
N THR A 421 -2.25 -5.53 13.68
CA THR A 421 -1.62 -5.10 14.94
C THR A 421 -2.50 -5.33 16.18
N LYS A 422 -3.74 -5.80 16.02
CA LYS A 422 -4.69 -5.95 17.13
C LYS A 422 -4.21 -6.83 18.29
N ASP A 423 -3.30 -7.76 18.01
CA ASP A 423 -2.71 -8.66 18.99
C ASP A 423 -1.27 -8.26 19.39
N MET A 424 -0.79 -7.09 18.90
CA MET A 424 0.51 -6.49 19.26
C MET A 424 0.31 -5.41 20.32
N PHE A 425 1.38 -5.05 21.04
CA PHE A 425 1.44 -3.92 21.97
C PHE A 425 0.26 -3.88 22.98
N GLU A 426 -0.22 -5.06 23.38
CA GLU A 426 -1.38 -5.20 24.27
C GLU A 426 -2.64 -4.43 23.81
N HIS A 427 -2.87 -4.36 22.49
CA HIS A 427 -4.15 -3.86 21.95
C HIS A 427 -5.31 -4.81 22.29
N ASN A 428 -5.02 -6.06 22.69
CA ASN A 428 -5.98 -7.07 23.19
C ASN A 428 -7.17 -7.28 22.26
N GLY A 429 -6.89 -7.42 20.95
CA GLY A 429 -7.87 -7.64 19.90
C GLY A 429 -8.59 -6.38 19.40
N CYS A 430 -8.29 -5.22 19.95
CA CYS A 430 -8.95 -3.98 19.55
C CYS A 430 -8.46 -3.46 18.20
N ILE A 431 -9.41 -3.10 17.35
CA ILE A 431 -9.23 -2.29 16.15
C ILE A 431 -9.96 -0.99 16.41
N VAL A 432 -9.24 0.10 16.56
CA VAL A 432 -9.82 1.36 17.01
C VAL A 432 -9.69 2.44 15.94
N PRO A 433 -10.81 2.98 15.42
CA PRO A 433 -10.80 4.11 14.48
C PRO A 433 -10.55 5.43 15.23
N TRP A 434 -9.32 5.64 15.70
CA TRP A 434 -8.93 6.82 16.45
C TRP A 434 -9.34 8.11 15.74
N GLN A 435 -10.08 8.94 16.45
CA GLN A 435 -10.90 10.01 15.86
C GLN A 435 -10.08 11.15 15.27
N THR A 436 -8.95 11.51 15.89
CA THR A 436 -8.09 12.59 15.41
C THR A 436 -7.42 12.24 14.08
N SER A 437 -6.76 11.10 14.02
CA SER A 437 -6.07 10.65 12.81
C SER A 437 -7.04 10.32 11.68
N LEU A 438 -8.21 9.75 12.00
CA LEU A 438 -9.27 9.47 11.02
C LEU A 438 -9.79 10.76 10.40
N LEU A 439 -10.09 11.76 11.23
CA LEU A 439 -10.55 13.08 10.76
C LEU A 439 -9.53 13.75 9.83
N LEU A 440 -8.24 13.70 10.19
CA LEU A 440 -7.17 14.28 9.37
C LEU A 440 -7.10 13.61 7.99
N THR A 441 -7.12 12.29 7.93
CA THR A 441 -7.05 11.54 6.66
C THR A 441 -8.32 11.71 5.82
N GLU A 442 -9.51 11.68 6.42
CA GLU A 442 -10.79 11.97 5.74
C GLU A 442 -10.84 13.41 5.21
N SER A 443 -10.11 14.34 5.83
CA SER A 443 -9.97 15.71 5.35
C SER A 443 -8.92 15.90 4.26
N GLY A 444 -8.28 14.81 3.81
CA GLY A 444 -7.31 14.78 2.72
C GLY A 444 -5.85 14.96 3.15
N PHE A 445 -5.55 15.01 4.45
CA PHE A 445 -4.17 15.02 4.93
C PHE A 445 -3.55 13.62 4.88
N ILE A 446 -2.27 13.58 4.59
CA ILE A 446 -1.49 12.34 4.50
C ILE A 446 -0.59 12.24 5.71
N ASP A 447 -0.63 11.12 6.39
CA ASP A 447 0.35 10.72 7.39
C ASP A 447 1.67 10.38 6.68
N ALA A 448 2.70 11.20 6.91
CA ALA A 448 3.96 11.07 6.22
C ALA A 448 4.66 9.73 6.50
N PHE A 449 4.60 9.25 7.75
CA PHE A 449 5.22 7.98 8.12
C PHE A 449 4.50 6.79 7.45
N ARG A 450 3.18 6.75 7.51
CA ARG A 450 2.39 5.68 6.88
C ARG A 450 2.43 5.71 5.36
N GLN A 451 2.68 6.85 4.75
CA GLN A 451 2.91 6.91 3.30
C GLN A 451 4.19 6.17 2.89
N MET A 452 5.26 6.30 3.66
CA MET A 452 6.54 5.64 3.37
C MET A 452 6.57 4.19 3.89
N TYR A 453 5.94 3.95 5.03
CA TYR A 453 5.92 2.66 5.73
C TYR A 453 4.47 2.25 6.00
N PRO A 454 3.76 1.71 4.99
CA PRO A 454 2.31 1.47 5.08
C PRO A 454 1.92 0.31 6.01
N ASP A 455 2.84 -0.59 6.33
CA ASP A 455 2.57 -1.74 7.20
C ASP A 455 2.95 -1.44 8.66
N PRO A 456 1.96 -1.21 9.56
CA PRO A 456 2.22 -0.89 10.95
C PRO A 456 2.72 -2.10 11.78
N ALA A 457 2.61 -3.32 11.27
CA ALA A 457 3.12 -4.49 11.98
C ALA A 457 4.66 -4.62 11.86
N THR A 458 5.22 -4.20 10.74
CA THR A 458 6.67 -4.25 10.51
C THR A 458 7.37 -2.93 10.84
N HIS A 459 6.68 -1.81 10.62
CA HIS A 459 7.16 -0.46 10.89
C HIS A 459 6.14 0.30 11.75
N PRO A 460 5.97 -0.04 13.04
CA PRO A 460 4.98 0.61 13.89
C PRO A 460 5.25 2.11 14.09
N GLY A 461 6.51 2.55 14.04
CA GLY A 461 6.89 3.95 14.19
C GLY A 461 6.73 4.45 15.63
N LEU A 462 7.02 3.62 16.60
CA LEU A 462 6.80 3.87 18.03
C LEU A 462 7.55 5.11 18.51
N THR A 463 6.84 6.08 19.06
CA THR A 463 7.40 7.29 19.65
C THR A 463 7.20 7.36 21.16
N TRP A 464 6.35 6.51 21.73
CA TRP A 464 6.10 6.37 23.16
C TRP A 464 6.13 4.89 23.57
N PRO A 465 6.73 4.53 24.72
CA PRO A 465 7.75 5.28 25.47
C PRO A 465 9.13 5.15 24.82
N VAL A 466 9.94 6.18 24.97
CA VAL A 466 11.29 6.23 24.37
C VAL A 466 12.33 5.60 25.30
N ASN A 467 13.26 4.83 24.76
CA ASN A 467 14.36 4.22 25.50
C ASN A 467 15.48 5.24 25.84
N ASN A 468 15.16 6.33 26.54
CA ASN A 468 16.17 7.28 26.98
C ASN A 468 17.02 6.67 28.10
N LYS A 469 18.26 6.30 27.78
CA LYS A 469 19.18 5.63 28.70
C LYS A 469 19.65 6.54 29.84
N GLY A 470 19.52 7.84 29.68
CA GLY A 470 19.91 8.84 30.71
C GLY A 470 18.87 9.03 31.83
N ILE A 471 17.66 8.47 31.67
CA ILE A 471 16.54 8.67 32.60
C ILE A 471 16.15 7.32 33.23
N PRO A 472 15.78 7.26 34.52
CA PRO A 472 15.24 6.05 35.13
C PRO A 472 13.98 5.56 34.43
N VAL A 473 13.82 4.24 34.24
CA VAL A 473 12.65 3.67 33.56
C VAL A 473 11.33 4.03 34.25
N SER A 474 11.36 4.16 35.61
CA SER A 474 10.18 4.58 36.37
C SER A 474 9.63 5.95 35.98
N ASP A 475 10.42 6.77 35.31
CA ASP A 475 10.05 8.12 34.91
C ASP A 475 9.67 8.16 33.41
N LEU A 476 9.79 7.03 32.68
CA LEU A 476 9.59 6.88 31.27
C LEU A 476 8.34 6.04 30.89
N ALA A 477 7.57 5.59 31.87
CA ALA A 477 6.43 4.73 31.66
C ALA A 477 5.29 5.09 32.62
N TRP A 478 4.07 5.20 32.13
CA TRP A 478 2.90 5.55 32.94
C TRP A 478 2.06 4.31 33.29
N ALA A 479 2.01 3.35 32.37
CA ALA A 479 1.39 2.04 32.60
C ALA A 479 2.46 0.94 32.73
N ALA A 480 3.32 1.07 33.71
CA ALA A 480 4.60 0.36 33.84
C ALA A 480 4.53 -1.19 33.79
N GLU A 481 3.36 -1.80 33.99
CA GLU A 481 3.20 -3.25 33.88
C GLU A 481 2.56 -3.67 32.56
N ALA A 482 2.25 -2.72 31.66
CA ALA A 482 1.70 -2.96 30.33
C ALA A 482 2.77 -2.76 29.24
N ASP A 483 2.48 -3.25 28.05
CA ASP A 483 3.14 -2.83 26.82
C ASP A 483 2.40 -1.59 26.30
N GLU A 484 2.87 -0.42 26.69
CA GLU A 484 2.21 0.86 26.38
C GLU A 484 2.72 1.53 25.09
N ARG A 485 3.45 0.79 24.27
CA ARG A 485 4.05 1.31 23.05
C ARG A 485 3.00 1.77 22.04
N ASP A 486 3.13 3.04 21.63
CA ASP A 486 2.32 3.66 20.59
C ASP A 486 3.14 4.67 19.78
N ARG A 487 2.63 5.01 18.61
CA ARG A 487 3.06 6.18 17.86
C ARG A 487 2.06 7.30 18.14
N ILE A 488 2.55 8.39 18.72
CA ILE A 488 1.74 9.56 19.10
C ILE A 488 2.27 10.87 18.53
N ASP A 489 3.48 10.87 18.00
CA ASP A 489 4.09 11.99 17.29
C ASP A 489 3.93 11.83 15.78
N TYR A 490 3.56 12.90 15.11
CA TYR A 490 3.15 12.84 13.70
C TYR A 490 3.66 14.02 12.90
N ILE A 491 3.85 13.77 11.61
CA ILE A 491 3.92 14.77 10.55
C ILE A 491 2.84 14.44 9.53
N TYR A 492 1.83 15.32 9.43
CA TYR A 492 0.81 15.27 8.38
C TYR A 492 1.01 16.40 7.41
N TYR A 493 0.72 16.18 6.14
CA TYR A 493 0.74 17.24 5.14
C TYR A 493 -0.45 17.12 4.19
N TYR A 494 -0.83 18.25 3.58
CA TYR A 494 -1.83 18.24 2.51
C TYR A 494 -1.14 18.04 1.16
N PRO A 495 -1.63 17.13 0.29
CA PRO A 495 -1.04 16.87 -1.03
C PRO A 495 -0.98 18.13 -1.89
N ASP A 496 0.17 18.39 -2.48
CA ASP A 496 0.41 19.53 -3.37
C ASP A 496 1.38 19.13 -4.48
N SER A 497 1.10 19.49 -5.72
CA SER A 497 1.95 19.15 -6.88
C SER A 497 3.35 19.77 -6.82
N ARG A 498 3.54 20.82 -6.02
CA ARG A 498 4.82 21.52 -5.80
C ARG A 498 5.67 20.89 -4.70
N PHE A 499 5.15 19.86 -4.03
CA PHE A 499 5.75 19.24 -2.86
C PHE A 499 5.66 17.71 -2.98
N SER A 500 6.72 17.01 -2.62
CA SER A 500 6.71 15.55 -2.49
C SER A 500 7.49 15.14 -1.25
N LEU A 501 6.98 14.16 -0.53
CA LEU A 501 7.73 13.50 0.54
C LEU A 501 8.85 12.67 -0.09
N VAL A 502 10.11 12.96 0.29
CA VAL A 502 11.30 12.26 -0.21
C VAL A 502 11.68 11.13 0.74
N ASP A 503 11.73 11.41 2.05
CA ASP A 503 12.12 10.45 3.06
C ASP A 503 11.49 10.83 4.41
N ILE A 504 11.39 9.89 5.34
CA ILE A 504 11.02 10.12 6.73
C ILE A 504 11.76 9.12 7.61
N LYS A 505 12.30 9.60 8.72
CA LYS A 505 13.03 8.78 9.68
C LYS A 505 12.66 9.16 11.10
N MET A 506 12.79 8.21 11.98
CA MET A 506 12.76 8.45 13.42
C MET A 506 14.16 8.86 13.87
N VAL A 507 14.24 9.74 14.84
CA VAL A 507 15.50 10.19 15.43
C VAL A 507 15.46 9.87 16.93
N GLY A 508 16.38 9.05 17.38
CA GLY A 508 16.39 8.68 18.79
C GLY A 508 17.17 7.40 19.08
N PRO A 509 17.02 6.85 20.28
CA PRO A 509 17.68 5.60 20.63
C PRO A 509 16.99 4.42 19.94
N THR A 510 17.76 3.40 19.64
CA THR A 510 17.22 2.10 19.28
C THR A 510 16.66 1.38 20.51
N GLY A 511 15.57 0.64 20.33
CA GLY A 511 14.86 -0.06 21.40
C GLY A 511 13.80 0.81 22.06
N THR A 512 13.10 0.24 23.01
CA THR A 512 11.94 0.85 23.66
C THR A 512 11.81 0.35 25.11
N ILE A 513 10.71 0.69 25.76
CA ILE A 513 10.35 0.21 27.10
C ILE A 513 9.09 -0.64 26.99
N VAL A 514 9.14 -1.82 27.58
CA VAL A 514 8.01 -2.75 27.67
C VAL A 514 7.87 -3.22 29.11
N ARG A 515 6.73 -3.01 29.71
CA ARG A 515 6.42 -3.44 31.08
C ARG A 515 7.50 -3.02 32.09
N GLY A 516 7.92 -1.76 31.99
CA GLY A 516 8.91 -1.18 32.87
C GLY A 516 10.35 -1.67 32.66
N GLU A 517 10.62 -2.39 31.57
CA GLU A 517 11.96 -2.88 31.23
C GLU A 517 12.42 -2.35 29.87
N ARG A 518 13.71 -2.03 29.77
CA ARG A 518 14.32 -1.65 28.50
C ARG A 518 14.50 -2.88 27.62
N VAL A 519 13.95 -2.84 26.42
CA VAL A 519 14.07 -3.91 25.43
C VAL A 519 14.82 -3.46 24.19
N ALA A 520 15.51 -4.39 23.54
CA ALA A 520 16.11 -4.13 22.23
C ALA A 520 15.02 -3.86 21.19
N ALA A 521 15.40 -3.20 20.08
CA ALA A 521 14.50 -3.02 18.96
C ALA A 521 14.04 -4.39 18.42
N ASP A 522 12.74 -4.57 18.34
CA ASP A 522 12.05 -5.75 17.81
C ASP A 522 11.26 -5.43 16.52
N THR A 523 11.45 -4.25 15.98
CA THR A 523 10.77 -3.68 14.85
C THR A 523 11.78 -3.13 13.83
N GLN A 524 11.31 -2.75 12.64
CA GLN A 524 12.16 -2.38 11.50
C GLN A 524 12.11 -0.87 11.21
N GLU A 525 11.93 -0.03 12.22
CA GLU A 525 11.88 1.41 12.03
C GLU A 525 13.17 1.97 11.42
N PRO A 526 13.07 2.96 10.53
CA PRO A 526 14.22 3.66 9.97
C PRO A 526 14.76 4.68 11.00
N ILE A 527 15.49 4.21 11.98
CA ILE A 527 16.01 5.04 13.08
C ILE A 527 17.37 5.62 12.71
N ILE A 528 17.52 6.95 12.86
CA ILE A 528 18.81 7.60 12.98
C ILE A 528 19.20 7.54 14.45
N ASP A 529 20.09 6.63 14.81
CA ASP A 529 20.63 6.55 16.16
C ASP A 529 21.60 7.71 16.37
N GLN A 530 21.11 8.73 17.08
CA GLN A 530 21.92 9.88 17.51
C GLN A 530 22.40 9.75 18.96
N ALA A 531 22.43 8.55 19.47
CA ALA A 531 22.98 8.26 20.78
C ALA A 531 24.47 8.60 20.91
N GLY A 532 25.02 9.55 20.16
CA GLY A 532 26.35 10.11 20.20
C GLY A 532 27.42 9.34 21.02
N GLU A 533 28.63 9.82 21.13
CA GLU A 533 29.69 9.21 21.94
C GLU A 533 29.30 8.96 23.41
N HIS A 534 28.18 9.45 23.86
CA HIS A 534 27.67 9.37 25.26
C HIS A 534 26.40 8.52 25.41
N GLY A 535 25.93 7.85 24.38
CA GLY A 535 24.74 6.95 24.44
C GLY A 535 23.46 7.68 24.86
N ARG A 536 23.30 8.95 24.50
CA ARG A 536 22.18 9.81 24.89
C ARG A 536 21.33 10.14 23.71
N ALA A 537 20.12 9.60 23.75
CA ALA A 537 19.05 10.19 23.00
C ALA A 537 18.57 11.45 23.71
N THR A 538 18.29 12.44 22.97
CA THR A 538 17.42 13.48 23.42
C THR A 538 15.99 12.97 23.42
N THR A 539 15.33 13.22 24.43
CA THR A 539 13.93 13.42 24.71
C THR A 539 13.07 13.50 23.45
N GLY A 540 12.62 12.39 22.91
CA GLY A 540 11.27 12.28 22.43
C GLY A 540 10.40 12.13 23.67
N ASP A 541 9.13 12.21 23.59
CA ASP A 541 8.23 12.02 24.71
C ASP A 541 8.73 10.90 25.60
N CYS A 542 9.44 11.30 26.58
CA CYS A 542 10.22 10.39 27.42
C CYS A 542 9.61 10.26 28.73
#